data_e8ca758b428cd7066330088f1c33467b
#
_entry.id   e8ca758b428cd7066330088f1c33467b
#
_cell.length_a   1.000
_cell.length_b   1.000
_cell.length_c   1.000
_cell.angle_alpha   90.00
_cell.angle_beta   90.00
_cell.angle_gamma   90.00
#
_symmetry.space_group_name_H-M   'P 1'
#
loop_
_entity.id
_entity.type
_entity.pdbx_description
1 polymer ?
#
loop_
_entity_poly.entity_id
_entity_poly.type
_entity_poly.pdbx_seq_one_letter_code
_entity_poly.pdbx_strand_id
1 'polypeptide(L)'
;MLLKRETLRKIYYLLNSVGAITVLLLVIKALGFIKVRIIAQLFGTSRELDIFWAAFTIPDTIFNVLVAGAINAAIIPVFTKFLHTDADKLRDIFKRLTIVYSLFFIIVSILLFIFANQIGSWLIGADNLHKYLGTSNVADAQNIEMFAGIMRVMIISPILLGISSLMGAYLQAHKRFFTATLAPLLYNLGMILGSLILVKYFNLGIYGIAWAVVIASLFHLVVQIPEFRHLYKGSGDALHVKFMRLFSNLFSKDILGVFKLALPRIIGLLGEQVNVIVNTVISF
;
A
#
# COMPACT_ATOMS: atom_id res chain seq x y z
N MET A 1 -12.96 -11.61 -37.95
CA MET A 1 -12.48 -12.01 -36.57
C MET A 1 -10.97 -11.85 -36.41
N LEU A 2 -10.16 -12.21 -37.42
CA LEU A 2 -8.67 -12.10 -37.39
C LEU A 2 -8.17 -10.66 -37.29
N LEU A 3 -8.71 -9.70 -38.04
CA LEU A 3 -8.36 -8.28 -37.99
C LEU A 3 -8.53 -7.67 -36.57
N LYS A 4 -9.58 -8.09 -35.85
CA LYS A 4 -9.80 -7.64 -34.47
C LYS A 4 -8.73 -8.16 -33.50
N ARG A 5 -8.19 -9.37 -33.72
CA ARG A 5 -7.11 -9.95 -32.90
C ARG A 5 -5.77 -9.25 -33.14
N GLU A 6 -5.43 -8.92 -34.39
CA GLU A 6 -4.18 -8.21 -34.71
C GLU A 6 -4.20 -6.77 -34.15
N THR A 7 -5.31 -6.07 -34.27
CA THR A 7 -5.48 -4.72 -33.71
C THR A 7 -5.33 -4.74 -32.21
N LEU A 8 -5.98 -5.66 -31.50
CA LEU A 8 -5.85 -5.82 -30.05
C LEU A 8 -4.41 -6.15 -29.63
N ARG A 9 -3.70 -6.97 -30.42
CA ARG A 9 -2.29 -7.29 -30.17
C ARG A 9 -1.39 -6.07 -30.33
N LYS A 10 -1.60 -5.26 -31.38
CA LYS A 10 -0.87 -4.00 -31.60
C LYS A 10 -1.11 -2.99 -30.45
N ILE A 11 -2.36 -2.81 -30.05
CA ILE A 11 -2.73 -1.93 -28.93
C ILE A 11 -2.04 -2.41 -27.64
N TYR A 12 -2.05 -3.72 -27.38
CA TYR A 12 -1.40 -4.30 -26.23
C TYR A 12 0.12 -4.03 -26.20
N TYR A 13 0.81 -4.19 -27.34
CA TYR A 13 2.24 -3.89 -27.45
C TYR A 13 2.53 -2.40 -27.27
N LEU A 14 1.67 -1.53 -27.80
CA LEU A 14 1.80 -0.07 -27.62
C LEU A 14 1.63 0.31 -26.15
N LEU A 15 0.62 -0.19 -25.47
CA LEU A 15 0.34 0.12 -24.05
C LEU A 15 1.45 -0.38 -23.11
N ASN A 16 2.10 -1.50 -23.44
CA ASN A 16 3.24 -2.01 -22.66
C ASN A 16 4.59 -1.50 -23.16
N SER A 17 4.61 -0.55 -24.11
CA SER A 17 5.84 0.09 -24.56
C SER A 17 6.44 0.96 -23.44
N VAL A 18 7.75 1.11 -23.44
CA VAL A 18 8.46 1.97 -22.46
C VAL A 18 7.90 3.39 -22.49
N GLY A 19 7.60 3.92 -23.69
CA GLY A 19 7.03 5.26 -23.86
C GLY A 19 5.68 5.42 -23.17
N ALA A 20 4.75 4.49 -23.40
CA ALA A 20 3.43 4.54 -22.77
C ALA A 20 3.50 4.44 -21.24
N ILE A 21 4.36 3.55 -20.72
CA ILE A 21 4.58 3.41 -19.27
C ILE A 21 5.18 4.70 -18.70
N THR A 22 6.13 5.31 -19.40
CA THR A 22 6.74 6.59 -18.96
C THR A 22 5.69 7.70 -18.89
N VAL A 23 4.85 7.86 -19.92
CA VAL A 23 3.75 8.83 -19.90
C VAL A 23 2.79 8.56 -18.73
N LEU A 24 2.42 7.30 -18.51
CA LEU A 24 1.56 6.91 -17.39
C LEU A 24 2.17 7.26 -16.03
N LEU A 25 3.48 7.04 -15.85
CA LEU A 25 4.21 7.43 -14.63
C LEU A 25 4.21 8.97 -14.43
N LEU A 26 4.36 9.75 -15.50
CA LEU A 26 4.24 11.21 -15.41
C LEU A 26 2.84 11.65 -15.01
N VAL A 27 1.80 11.03 -15.57
CA VAL A 27 0.41 11.28 -15.17
C VAL A 27 0.18 10.92 -13.69
N ILE A 28 0.72 9.79 -13.22
CA ILE A 28 0.63 9.40 -11.81
C ILE A 28 1.27 10.44 -10.89
N LYS A 29 2.44 10.97 -11.26
CA LYS A 29 3.11 12.04 -10.49
C LYS A 29 2.30 13.34 -10.49
N ALA A 30 1.74 13.73 -11.63
CA ALA A 30 0.86 14.91 -11.74
C ALA A 30 -0.40 14.74 -10.87
N LEU A 31 -1.05 13.58 -10.91
CA LEU A 31 -2.19 13.28 -10.04
C LEU A 31 -1.82 13.26 -8.56
N GLY A 32 -0.62 12.78 -8.22
CA GLY A 32 -0.09 12.83 -6.86
C GLY A 32 0.02 14.28 -6.35
N PHE A 33 0.54 15.18 -7.18
CA PHE A 33 0.59 16.62 -6.86
C PHE A 33 -0.81 17.24 -6.72
N ILE A 34 -1.71 16.96 -7.68
CA ILE A 34 -3.11 17.43 -7.65
C ILE A 34 -3.82 16.94 -6.39
N LYS A 35 -3.62 15.68 -6.00
CA LYS A 35 -4.16 15.09 -4.77
C LYS A 35 -3.75 15.92 -3.53
N VAL A 36 -2.46 16.19 -3.36
CA VAL A 36 -1.95 16.96 -2.21
C VAL A 36 -2.54 18.37 -2.22
N ARG A 37 -2.59 19.04 -3.38
CA ARG A 37 -3.19 20.37 -3.54
C ARG A 37 -4.67 20.39 -3.17
N ILE A 38 -5.45 19.39 -3.59
CA ILE A 38 -6.89 19.30 -3.27
C ILE A 38 -7.08 19.11 -1.77
N ILE A 39 -6.31 18.23 -1.14
CA ILE A 39 -6.38 18.00 0.31
C ILE A 39 -6.03 19.30 1.06
N ALA A 40 -4.96 19.99 0.64
CA ALA A 40 -4.59 21.28 1.23
C ALA A 40 -5.66 22.38 1.02
N GLN A 41 -6.38 22.38 -0.12
CA GLN A 41 -7.48 23.29 -0.36
C GLN A 41 -8.72 22.99 0.52
N LEU A 42 -8.92 21.73 0.91
CA LEU A 42 -10.06 21.34 1.76
C LEU A 42 -9.87 21.74 3.22
N PHE A 43 -8.63 21.72 3.72
CA PHE A 43 -8.32 21.87 5.13
C PHE A 43 -7.39 23.06 5.45
N GLY A 44 -6.77 23.67 4.43
CA GLY A 44 -5.80 24.75 4.61
C GLY A 44 -4.58 24.30 5.41
N THR A 45 -4.14 25.14 6.33
CA THR A 45 -3.06 24.89 7.30
C THR A 45 -3.63 24.52 8.68
N SER A 46 -4.66 23.65 8.69
CA SER A 46 -5.32 23.28 9.94
C SER A 46 -4.53 22.21 10.70
N ARG A 47 -4.62 22.25 12.03
CA ARG A 47 -4.04 21.23 12.91
C ARG A 47 -4.57 19.83 12.61
N GLU A 48 -5.81 19.70 12.16
CA GLU A 48 -6.42 18.43 11.74
C GLU A 48 -5.67 17.80 10.57
N LEU A 49 -5.23 18.61 9.59
CA LEU A 49 -4.46 18.13 8.44
C LEU A 49 -3.07 17.65 8.87
N ASP A 50 -2.41 18.34 9.80
CA ASP A 50 -1.12 17.92 10.35
C ASP A 50 -1.26 16.56 11.05
N ILE A 51 -2.29 16.42 11.90
CA ILE A 51 -2.61 15.18 12.59
C ILE A 51 -2.88 14.04 11.59
N PHE A 52 -3.61 14.33 10.49
CA PHE A 52 -3.83 13.35 9.43
C PHE A 52 -2.51 12.87 8.80
N TRP A 53 -1.61 13.80 8.45
CA TRP A 53 -0.34 13.40 7.85
C TRP A 53 0.53 12.61 8.82
N ALA A 54 0.56 12.99 10.09
CA ALA A 54 1.26 12.22 11.12
C ALA A 54 0.70 10.79 11.25
N ALA A 55 -0.63 10.66 11.32
CA ALA A 55 -1.29 9.37 11.40
C ALA A 55 -1.09 8.52 10.13
N PHE A 56 -1.03 9.16 8.93
CA PHE A 56 -0.79 8.49 7.66
C PHE A 56 0.65 7.97 7.53
N THR A 57 1.62 8.69 8.07
CA THR A 57 3.05 8.36 7.94
C THR A 57 3.37 6.97 8.47
N ILE A 58 2.74 6.52 9.54
CA ILE A 58 3.04 5.22 10.15
C ILE A 58 2.66 4.03 9.27
N PRO A 59 1.38 3.85 8.85
CA PRO A 59 1.00 2.75 7.98
C PRO A 59 1.69 2.84 6.60
N ASP A 60 1.91 4.05 6.08
CA ASP A 60 2.61 4.27 4.80
C ASP A 60 4.09 3.87 4.88
N THR A 61 4.78 4.22 5.96
CA THR A 61 6.18 3.80 6.21
C THR A 61 6.30 2.28 6.25
N ILE A 62 5.43 1.61 7.02
CA ILE A 62 5.44 0.15 7.12
C ILE A 62 5.21 -0.49 5.75
N PHE A 63 4.26 0.04 5.00
CA PHE A 63 3.99 -0.43 3.64
C PHE A 63 5.21 -0.22 2.72
N ASN A 64 5.78 0.98 2.68
CA ASN A 64 6.90 1.31 1.79
C ASN A 64 8.15 0.47 2.09
N VAL A 65 8.53 0.31 3.35
CA VAL A 65 9.71 -0.47 3.75
C VAL A 65 9.55 -1.93 3.38
N LEU A 66 8.42 -2.53 3.70
CA LEU A 66 8.24 -3.98 3.57
C LEU A 66 7.83 -4.39 2.15
N VAL A 67 6.96 -3.61 1.52
CA VAL A 67 6.42 -3.98 0.22
C VAL A 67 7.32 -3.47 -0.90
N ALA A 68 7.61 -2.17 -0.98
CA ALA A 68 8.43 -1.62 -2.05
C ALA A 68 9.86 -2.16 -2.00
N GLY A 69 10.42 -2.34 -0.78
CA GLY A 69 11.75 -2.93 -0.59
C GLY A 69 11.85 -4.38 -1.03
N ALA A 70 10.93 -5.23 -0.56
CA ALA A 70 10.97 -6.66 -0.84
C ALA A 70 10.53 -7.02 -2.26
N ILE A 71 9.49 -6.35 -2.80
CA ILE A 71 8.90 -6.71 -4.10
C ILE A 71 9.90 -6.53 -5.23
N ASN A 72 10.47 -5.34 -5.35
CA ASN A 72 11.37 -5.04 -6.47
C ASN A 72 12.70 -5.82 -6.38
N ALA A 73 13.21 -6.05 -5.17
CA ALA A 73 14.51 -6.69 -4.98
C ALA A 73 14.48 -8.22 -5.05
N ALA A 74 13.39 -8.84 -4.58
CA ALA A 74 13.34 -10.27 -4.39
C ALA A 74 12.15 -10.96 -5.08
N ILE A 75 10.96 -10.41 -4.98
CA ILE A 75 9.74 -11.11 -5.40
C ILE A 75 9.64 -11.18 -6.92
N ILE A 76 9.86 -10.06 -7.64
CA ILE A 76 9.79 -10.03 -9.11
C ILE A 76 10.82 -10.98 -9.73
N PRO A 77 12.12 -10.97 -9.34
CA PRO A 77 13.10 -11.92 -9.86
C PRO A 77 12.73 -13.39 -9.61
N VAL A 78 12.23 -13.71 -8.41
CA VAL A 78 11.80 -15.07 -8.06
C VAL A 78 10.60 -15.49 -8.91
N PHE A 79 9.60 -14.64 -9.08
CA PHE A 79 8.45 -14.92 -9.91
C PHE A 79 8.84 -15.11 -11.38
N THR A 80 9.72 -14.26 -11.91
CA THR A 80 10.21 -14.37 -13.29
C THR A 80 10.98 -15.67 -13.51
N LYS A 81 11.81 -16.08 -12.54
CA LYS A 81 12.52 -17.35 -12.60
C LYS A 81 11.55 -18.54 -12.72
N PHE A 82 10.59 -18.64 -11.81
CA PHE A 82 9.66 -19.78 -11.80
C PHE A 82 8.60 -19.71 -12.90
N LEU A 83 8.30 -18.54 -13.44
CA LEU A 83 7.42 -18.40 -14.61
C LEU A 83 7.92 -19.21 -15.81
N HIS A 84 9.24 -19.28 -15.99
CA HIS A 84 9.86 -19.99 -17.14
C HIS A 84 10.27 -21.44 -16.83
N THR A 85 10.36 -21.82 -15.55
CA THR A 85 10.85 -23.15 -15.15
C THR A 85 9.76 -24.05 -14.57
N ASP A 86 8.83 -23.48 -13.79
CA ASP A 86 7.80 -24.24 -13.07
C ASP A 86 6.63 -23.30 -12.66
N ALA A 87 5.62 -23.24 -13.52
CA ALA A 87 4.46 -22.36 -13.29
C ALA A 87 3.60 -22.78 -12.08
N ASP A 88 3.59 -24.07 -11.72
CA ASP A 88 2.87 -24.55 -10.54
C ASP A 88 3.57 -24.10 -9.26
N LYS A 89 4.88 -24.17 -9.24
CA LYS A 89 5.71 -23.65 -8.15
C LYS A 89 5.57 -22.14 -8.02
N LEU A 90 5.51 -21.40 -9.13
CA LEU A 90 5.22 -19.96 -9.09
C LEU A 90 3.89 -19.67 -8.37
N ARG A 91 2.84 -20.41 -8.71
CA ARG A 91 1.52 -20.26 -8.07
C ARG A 91 1.55 -20.59 -6.57
N ASP A 92 2.27 -21.65 -6.21
CA ASP A 92 2.43 -22.03 -4.79
C ASP A 92 3.18 -20.96 -4.00
N ILE A 93 4.28 -20.44 -4.53
CA ILE A 93 5.05 -19.34 -3.92
C ILE A 93 4.18 -18.09 -3.79
N PHE A 94 3.42 -17.70 -4.83
CA PHE A 94 2.51 -16.57 -4.78
C PHE A 94 1.48 -16.73 -3.65
N LYS A 95 0.82 -17.89 -3.53
CA LYS A 95 -0.15 -18.17 -2.46
C LYS A 95 0.48 -18.04 -1.07
N ARG A 96 1.65 -18.65 -0.86
CA ARG A 96 2.36 -18.61 0.43
C ARG A 96 2.78 -17.18 0.79
N LEU A 97 3.35 -16.44 -0.15
CA LEU A 97 3.70 -15.04 0.08
C LEU A 97 2.46 -14.20 0.41
N THR A 98 1.35 -14.40 -0.31
CA THR A 98 0.11 -13.68 0.00
C THR A 98 -0.37 -13.96 1.42
N ILE A 99 -0.30 -15.20 1.90
CA ILE A 99 -0.67 -15.55 3.27
C ILE A 99 0.30 -14.91 4.28
N VAL A 100 1.61 -15.02 4.06
CA VAL A 100 2.63 -14.46 4.96
C VAL A 100 2.48 -12.94 5.06
N TYR A 101 2.33 -12.24 3.93
CA TYR A 101 2.12 -10.80 3.90
C TYR A 101 0.79 -10.39 4.57
N SER A 102 -0.29 -11.11 4.27
CA SER A 102 -1.60 -10.82 4.89
C SER A 102 -1.56 -11.00 6.40
N LEU A 103 -1.00 -12.10 6.90
CA LEU A 103 -0.83 -12.34 8.32
C LEU A 103 0.04 -11.27 8.98
N PHE A 104 1.17 -10.93 8.35
CA PHE A 104 2.05 -9.88 8.84
C PHE A 104 1.30 -8.54 8.97
N PHE A 105 0.65 -8.08 7.90
CA PHE A 105 -0.09 -6.82 7.93
C PHE A 105 -1.28 -6.85 8.89
N ILE A 106 -1.97 -7.98 9.04
CA ILE A 106 -3.05 -8.12 10.03
C ILE A 106 -2.48 -7.98 11.45
N ILE A 107 -1.38 -8.67 11.77
CA ILE A 107 -0.74 -8.58 13.09
C ILE A 107 -0.30 -7.13 13.36
N VAL A 108 0.40 -6.50 12.41
CA VAL A 108 0.83 -5.10 12.53
C VAL A 108 -0.36 -4.16 12.69
N SER A 109 -1.43 -4.37 11.91
CA SER A 109 -2.66 -3.56 12.03
C SER A 109 -3.31 -3.70 13.41
N ILE A 110 -3.36 -4.91 13.96
CA ILE A 110 -3.88 -5.14 15.32
C ILE A 110 -3.02 -4.40 16.36
N LEU A 111 -1.69 -4.51 16.25
CA LEU A 111 -0.77 -3.78 17.15
C LEU A 111 -0.96 -2.27 17.03
N LEU A 112 -1.00 -1.72 15.82
CA LEU A 112 -1.25 -0.30 15.59
C LEU A 112 -2.61 0.14 16.11
N PHE A 113 -3.66 -0.69 15.99
CA PHE A 113 -4.98 -0.41 16.52
C PHE A 113 -4.99 -0.30 18.05
N ILE A 114 -4.33 -1.24 18.72
CA ILE A 114 -4.23 -1.28 20.19
C ILE A 114 -3.39 -0.10 20.70
N PHE A 115 -2.24 0.16 20.10
CA PHE A 115 -1.29 1.16 20.54
C PHE A 115 -1.50 2.55 19.89
N ALA A 116 -2.62 2.76 19.18
CA ALA A 116 -2.88 4.02 18.48
C ALA A 116 -2.78 5.27 19.35
N ASN A 117 -3.34 5.22 20.57
CA ASN A 117 -3.29 6.35 21.51
C ASN A 117 -1.86 6.59 22.03
N GLN A 118 -1.12 5.52 22.34
CA GLN A 118 0.26 5.62 22.83
C GLN A 118 1.19 6.20 21.75
N ILE A 119 1.01 5.77 20.50
CA ILE A 119 1.74 6.32 19.37
C ILE A 119 1.39 7.81 19.16
N GLY A 120 0.11 8.16 19.23
CA GLY A 120 -0.34 9.56 19.15
C GLY A 120 0.24 10.43 20.27
N SER A 121 0.24 9.93 21.51
CA SER A 121 0.83 10.66 22.64
C SER A 121 2.35 10.83 22.50
N TRP A 122 3.03 9.89 21.87
CA TRP A 122 4.46 10.00 21.60
C TRP A 122 4.79 10.97 20.46
N LEU A 123 3.99 10.97 19.38
CA LEU A 123 4.24 11.82 18.22
C LEU A 123 3.76 13.25 18.40
N ILE A 124 2.56 13.45 18.96
CA ILE A 124 1.91 14.75 19.11
C ILE A 124 2.20 15.35 20.49
N GLY A 125 2.29 14.50 21.51
CA GLY A 125 2.60 14.90 22.90
C GLY A 125 4.09 15.10 23.15
N ALA A 126 4.94 15.06 22.13
CA ALA A 126 6.39 15.33 22.21
C ALA A 126 6.70 16.82 22.51
N ASP A 127 5.70 17.69 22.54
CA ASP A 127 5.77 18.96 23.25
C ASP A 127 5.85 18.71 24.79
N ASN A 128 6.82 17.85 25.15
CA ASN A 128 7.14 17.52 26.53
C ASN A 128 7.47 18.75 27.39
N LEU A 129 7.69 19.93 26.79
CA LEU A 129 7.86 21.20 27.47
C LEU A 129 6.62 21.57 28.25
N HIS A 130 5.41 21.36 27.71
CA HIS A 130 4.14 21.62 28.42
C HIS A 130 3.90 20.61 29.56
N LYS A 131 4.35 19.37 29.43
CA LYS A 131 4.26 18.37 30.51
C LYS A 131 5.20 18.73 31.69
N TYR A 132 6.38 19.29 31.40
CA TYR A 132 7.29 19.82 32.41
C TYR A 132 6.74 21.10 33.07
N LEU A 133 5.94 21.90 32.36
CA LEU A 133 5.33 23.12 32.86
C LEU A 133 3.96 22.89 33.55
N GLY A 134 3.50 21.64 33.65
CA GLY A 134 2.27 21.26 34.37
C GLY A 134 0.96 21.66 33.67
N THR A 135 1.00 22.05 32.39
CA THR A 135 -0.17 22.43 31.60
C THR A 135 -0.54 21.30 30.61
N SER A 136 -1.13 20.20 31.12
CA SER A 136 -1.81 19.24 30.27
C SER A 136 -3.09 19.87 29.70
N ASN A 137 -3.07 20.34 28.48
CA ASN A 137 -4.22 20.96 27.84
C ASN A 137 -5.21 19.89 27.36
N VAL A 138 -6.51 20.15 27.57
CA VAL A 138 -7.63 19.34 27.01
C VAL A 138 -7.49 19.20 25.47
N ALA A 139 -6.92 20.19 24.80
CA ALA A 139 -6.62 20.19 23.38
C ALA A 139 -5.66 19.04 22.95
N ASP A 140 -4.66 18.68 23.78
CA ASP A 140 -3.72 17.61 23.45
C ASP A 140 -4.40 16.23 23.52
N ALA A 141 -5.31 16.03 24.46
CA ALA A 141 -6.08 14.80 24.57
C ALA A 141 -7.00 14.61 23.35
N GLN A 142 -7.66 15.67 22.87
CA GLN A 142 -8.49 15.63 21.67
C GLN A 142 -7.67 15.36 20.41
N ASN A 143 -6.49 15.94 20.26
CA ASN A 143 -5.59 15.71 19.14
C ASN A 143 -5.08 14.26 19.12
N ILE A 144 -4.76 13.69 20.27
CA ILE A 144 -4.33 12.28 20.39
C ILE A 144 -5.48 11.33 20.01
N GLU A 145 -6.70 11.62 20.48
CA GLU A 145 -7.88 10.83 20.14
C GLU A 145 -8.19 10.90 18.63
N MET A 146 -8.11 12.09 18.04
CA MET A 146 -8.26 12.30 16.59
C MET A 146 -7.21 11.51 15.80
N PHE A 147 -5.93 11.60 16.19
CA PHE A 147 -4.84 10.81 15.58
C PHE A 147 -5.14 9.31 15.61
N ALA A 148 -5.50 8.81 16.80
CA ALA A 148 -5.79 7.39 16.97
C ALA A 148 -7.00 6.94 16.14
N GLY A 149 -8.05 7.76 16.09
CA GLY A 149 -9.24 7.51 15.28
C GLY A 149 -8.91 7.45 13.78
N ILE A 150 -8.18 8.44 13.26
CA ILE A 150 -7.72 8.51 11.87
C ILE A 150 -6.84 7.30 11.54
N MET A 151 -5.85 6.99 12.38
CA MET A 151 -4.95 5.86 12.17
C MET A 151 -5.70 4.53 12.16
N ARG A 152 -6.67 4.33 13.10
CA ARG A 152 -7.49 3.11 13.15
C ARG A 152 -8.29 2.87 11.87
N VAL A 153 -8.74 3.90 11.19
CA VAL A 153 -9.39 3.77 9.87
C VAL A 153 -8.35 3.37 8.83
N MET A 154 -7.21 4.03 8.79
CA MET A 154 -6.22 3.86 7.72
C MET A 154 -5.43 2.57 7.77
N ILE A 155 -5.33 1.89 8.93
CA ILE A 155 -4.59 0.60 9.04
C ILE A 155 -5.14 -0.53 8.17
N ILE A 156 -6.34 -0.38 7.60
CA ILE A 156 -6.90 -1.31 6.61
C ILE A 156 -6.12 -1.21 5.29
N SER A 157 -5.61 -0.02 4.95
CA SER A 157 -4.97 0.25 3.65
C SER A 157 -3.69 -0.57 3.40
N PRO A 158 -2.75 -0.76 4.34
CA PRO A 158 -1.56 -1.59 4.11
C PRO A 158 -1.88 -3.05 3.79
N ILE A 159 -2.96 -3.60 4.34
CA ILE A 159 -3.42 -4.97 4.03
C ILE A 159 -3.81 -5.06 2.56
N LEU A 160 -4.67 -4.13 2.11
CA LEU A 160 -5.13 -4.07 0.71
C LEU A 160 -3.97 -3.81 -0.25
N LEU A 161 -3.12 -2.84 0.06
CA LEU A 161 -1.97 -2.48 -0.75
C LEU A 161 -0.91 -3.59 -0.78
N GLY A 162 -0.70 -4.32 0.32
CA GLY A 162 0.21 -5.46 0.38
C GLY A 162 -0.20 -6.58 -0.57
N ILE A 163 -1.47 -6.99 -0.55
CA ILE A 163 -2.02 -7.98 -1.49
C ILE A 163 -1.92 -7.46 -2.93
N SER A 164 -2.31 -6.21 -3.15
CA SER A 164 -2.29 -5.57 -4.47
C SER A 164 -0.87 -5.51 -5.05
N SER A 165 0.12 -5.23 -4.22
CA SER A 165 1.52 -5.15 -4.65
C SER A 165 2.09 -6.52 -5.04
N LEU A 166 1.71 -7.60 -4.35
CA LEU A 166 2.05 -8.97 -4.77
C LEU A 166 1.41 -9.33 -6.11
N MET A 167 0.14 -8.93 -6.33
CA MET A 167 -0.51 -9.09 -7.63
C MET A 167 0.21 -8.29 -8.71
N GLY A 168 0.62 -7.05 -8.40
CA GLY A 168 1.43 -6.21 -9.29
C GLY A 168 2.76 -6.86 -9.66
N ALA A 169 3.47 -7.46 -8.69
CA ALA A 169 4.70 -8.21 -8.95
C ALA A 169 4.46 -9.43 -9.86
N TYR A 170 3.37 -10.14 -9.65
CA TYR A 170 2.97 -11.27 -10.52
C TYR A 170 2.67 -10.81 -11.94
N LEU A 171 1.95 -9.70 -12.11
CA LEU A 171 1.68 -9.09 -13.41
C LEU A 171 2.97 -8.63 -14.10
N GLN A 172 3.89 -7.99 -13.37
CA GLN A 172 5.18 -7.54 -13.90
C GLN A 172 6.05 -8.72 -14.35
N ALA A 173 6.10 -9.81 -13.59
CA ALA A 173 6.80 -11.03 -14.00
C ALA A 173 6.25 -11.59 -15.34
N HIS A 174 4.94 -11.46 -15.57
CA HIS A 174 4.27 -11.81 -16.83
C HIS A 174 4.35 -10.71 -17.91
N LYS A 175 5.18 -9.68 -17.72
CA LYS A 175 5.33 -8.53 -18.63
C LYS A 175 4.04 -7.73 -18.85
N ARG A 176 3.12 -7.73 -17.88
CA ARG A 176 1.88 -6.96 -17.86
C ARG A 176 2.09 -5.64 -17.11
N PHE A 177 3.05 -4.86 -17.58
CA PHE A 177 3.49 -3.62 -16.90
C PHE A 177 2.39 -2.56 -16.87
N PHE A 178 1.61 -2.43 -17.95
CA PHE A 178 0.55 -1.42 -18.03
C PHE A 178 -0.46 -1.56 -16.89
N THR A 179 -1.03 -2.76 -16.70
CA THR A 179 -2.02 -3.01 -15.63
C THR A 179 -1.42 -2.81 -14.24
N ALA A 180 -0.16 -3.25 -14.04
CA ALA A 180 0.53 -3.01 -12.76
C ALA A 180 0.74 -1.51 -12.49
N THR A 181 1.02 -0.71 -13.53
CA THR A 181 1.21 0.74 -13.40
C THR A 181 -0.12 1.51 -13.30
N LEU A 182 -1.24 0.96 -13.77
CA LEU A 182 -2.57 1.56 -13.56
C LEU A 182 -2.97 1.60 -12.08
N ALA A 183 -2.49 0.69 -11.26
CA ALA A 183 -2.89 0.61 -9.86
C ALA A 183 -2.56 1.88 -9.06
N PRO A 184 -1.33 2.45 -9.08
CA PRO A 184 -1.04 3.74 -8.46
C PRO A 184 -1.83 4.92 -9.05
N LEU A 185 -2.19 4.86 -10.34
CA LEU A 185 -3.02 5.89 -10.95
C LEU A 185 -4.42 5.89 -10.32
N LEU A 186 -5.06 4.71 -10.22
CA LEU A 186 -6.38 4.58 -9.62
C LEU A 186 -6.36 4.86 -8.12
N TYR A 187 -5.25 4.59 -7.43
CA TYR A 187 -5.05 5.03 -6.04
C TYR A 187 -5.13 6.55 -5.93
N ASN A 188 -4.39 7.30 -6.75
CA ASN A 188 -4.43 8.76 -6.71
C ASN A 188 -5.82 9.32 -7.10
N LEU A 189 -6.47 8.75 -8.11
CA LEU A 189 -7.85 9.11 -8.48
C LEU A 189 -8.83 8.80 -7.36
N GLY A 190 -8.71 7.63 -6.72
CA GLY A 190 -9.53 7.23 -5.59
C GLY A 190 -9.37 8.16 -4.39
N MET A 191 -8.15 8.61 -4.11
CA MET A 191 -7.87 9.61 -3.08
C MET A 191 -8.50 10.96 -3.41
N ILE A 192 -8.37 11.45 -4.65
CA ILE A 192 -8.94 12.72 -5.09
C ILE A 192 -10.47 12.68 -4.98
N LEU A 193 -11.08 11.70 -5.64
CA LEU A 193 -12.55 11.58 -5.67
C LEU A 193 -13.12 11.27 -4.29
N GLY A 194 -12.48 10.35 -3.55
CA GLY A 194 -12.89 9.99 -2.20
C GLY A 194 -12.82 11.20 -1.25
N SER A 195 -11.72 11.96 -1.28
CA SER A 195 -11.60 13.17 -0.44
C SER A 195 -12.67 14.20 -0.80
N LEU A 196 -12.88 14.49 -2.08
CA LEU A 196 -13.90 15.46 -2.50
C LEU A 196 -15.31 15.02 -2.10
N ILE A 197 -15.66 13.75 -2.33
CA ILE A 197 -17.01 13.23 -2.07
C ILE A 197 -17.24 13.13 -0.56
N LEU A 198 -16.34 12.50 0.19
CA LEU A 198 -16.55 12.22 1.60
C LEU A 198 -16.47 13.47 2.47
N VAL A 199 -15.63 14.43 2.09
CA VAL A 199 -15.52 15.70 2.85
C VAL A 199 -16.64 16.65 2.49
N LYS A 200 -16.93 16.88 1.19
CA LYS A 200 -17.91 17.91 0.77
C LYS A 200 -19.35 17.46 0.80
N TYR A 201 -19.64 16.20 0.39
CA TYR A 201 -21.02 15.71 0.32
C TYR A 201 -21.46 15.00 1.60
N PHE A 202 -20.55 14.19 2.19
CA PHE A 202 -20.88 13.45 3.40
C PHE A 202 -20.48 14.17 4.69
N ASN A 203 -19.80 15.32 4.59
CA ASN A 203 -19.37 16.17 5.73
C ASN A 203 -18.57 15.40 6.80
N LEU A 204 -17.77 14.39 6.39
CA LEU A 204 -16.99 13.56 7.31
C LEU A 204 -15.72 14.25 7.83
N GLY A 205 -15.46 15.52 7.45
CA GLY A 205 -14.26 16.23 7.85
C GLY A 205 -12.98 15.47 7.55
N ILE A 206 -12.03 15.48 8.45
CA ILE A 206 -10.73 14.83 8.29
C ILE A 206 -10.84 13.30 8.16
N TYR A 207 -11.84 12.67 8.78
CA TYR A 207 -12.11 11.24 8.62
C TYR A 207 -12.52 10.87 7.20
N GLY A 208 -13.08 11.81 6.45
CA GLY A 208 -13.38 11.64 5.03
C GLY A 208 -12.12 11.34 4.21
N ILE A 209 -10.99 12.01 4.52
CA ILE A 209 -9.72 11.71 3.86
C ILE A 209 -9.17 10.34 4.32
N ALA A 210 -9.29 10.00 5.60
CA ALA A 210 -8.87 8.69 6.09
C ALA A 210 -9.60 7.53 5.37
N TRP A 211 -10.90 7.65 5.18
CA TRP A 211 -11.69 6.70 4.39
C TRP A 211 -11.32 6.74 2.89
N ALA A 212 -10.97 7.91 2.35
CA ALA A 212 -10.50 8.03 0.97
C ALA A 212 -9.22 7.21 0.75
N VAL A 213 -8.30 7.12 1.73
CA VAL A 213 -7.11 6.25 1.69
C VAL A 213 -7.51 4.78 1.54
N VAL A 214 -8.50 4.32 2.31
CA VAL A 214 -8.99 2.92 2.24
C VAL A 214 -9.64 2.63 0.89
N ILE A 215 -10.51 3.53 0.41
CA ILE A 215 -11.17 3.39 -0.90
C ILE A 215 -10.14 3.40 -2.03
N ALA A 216 -9.15 4.29 -1.96
CA ALA A 216 -8.07 4.35 -2.94
C ALA A 216 -7.24 3.05 -2.95
N SER A 217 -6.97 2.47 -1.78
CA SER A 217 -6.29 1.17 -1.65
C SER A 217 -7.11 0.03 -2.25
N LEU A 218 -8.42 0.09 -2.11
CA LEU A 218 -9.32 -0.86 -2.76
C LEU A 218 -9.29 -0.71 -4.29
N PHE A 219 -9.30 0.52 -4.83
CA PHE A 219 -9.19 0.76 -6.28
C PHE A 219 -7.85 0.28 -6.83
N HIS A 220 -6.76 0.50 -6.07
CA HIS A 220 -5.44 -0.03 -6.40
C HIS A 220 -5.44 -1.56 -6.53
N LEU A 221 -6.16 -2.26 -5.68
CA LEU A 221 -6.31 -3.72 -5.72
C LEU A 221 -7.21 -4.17 -6.87
N VAL A 222 -8.42 -3.59 -6.97
CA VAL A 222 -9.48 -4.06 -7.86
C VAL A 222 -9.10 -3.97 -9.33
N VAL A 223 -8.38 -2.92 -9.74
CA VAL A 223 -7.96 -2.73 -11.15
C VAL A 223 -7.08 -3.86 -11.68
N GLN A 224 -6.36 -4.53 -10.80
CA GLN A 224 -5.46 -5.62 -11.17
C GLN A 224 -6.17 -6.98 -11.28
N ILE A 225 -7.34 -7.14 -10.63
CA ILE A 225 -8.05 -8.42 -10.54
C ILE A 225 -8.37 -9.05 -11.91
N PRO A 226 -8.88 -8.31 -12.91
CA PRO A 226 -9.26 -8.92 -14.20
C PRO A 226 -8.08 -9.57 -14.92
N GLU A 227 -6.97 -8.83 -15.04
CA GLU A 227 -5.77 -9.31 -15.71
C GLU A 227 -5.08 -10.42 -14.91
N PHE A 228 -5.02 -10.25 -13.58
CA PHE A 228 -4.49 -11.29 -12.69
C PHE A 228 -5.26 -12.60 -12.83
N ARG A 229 -6.60 -12.56 -12.78
CA ARG A 229 -7.45 -13.75 -12.97
C ARG A 229 -7.25 -14.42 -14.32
N HIS A 230 -7.03 -13.62 -15.38
CA HIS A 230 -6.77 -14.16 -16.71
C HIS A 230 -5.46 -14.97 -16.75
N LEU A 231 -4.41 -14.49 -16.11
CA LEU A 231 -3.10 -15.14 -16.06
C LEU A 231 -3.04 -16.30 -15.05
N TYR A 232 -3.79 -16.16 -13.96
CA TYR A 232 -3.82 -17.14 -12.87
C TYR A 232 -4.69 -18.37 -13.18
N LYS A 233 -5.40 -18.40 -14.32
CA LYS A 233 -6.21 -19.55 -14.78
C LYS A 233 -5.34 -20.80 -14.99
N GLY A 234 -5.47 -21.73 -14.09
CA GLY A 234 -4.86 -23.07 -14.24
C GLY A 234 -4.77 -23.83 -12.92
N SER A 235 -5.53 -24.85 -12.85
CA SER A 235 -5.83 -25.85 -11.83
C SER A 235 -7.06 -25.53 -10.97
N GLY A 236 -8.16 -26.23 -11.28
CA GLY A 236 -9.39 -26.25 -10.49
C GLY A 236 -9.25 -26.96 -9.14
N ASP A 237 -8.22 -26.59 -8.40
CA ASP A 237 -8.01 -27.11 -7.06
C ASP A 237 -8.89 -26.34 -6.08
N ALA A 238 -9.90 -27.04 -5.55
CA ALA A 238 -10.78 -26.58 -4.52
C ALA A 238 -9.99 -25.92 -3.36
N LEU A 239 -10.38 -24.70 -3.03
CA LEU A 239 -9.76 -23.84 -2.01
C LEU A 239 -9.62 -24.53 -0.64
N HIS A 240 -10.43 -25.54 -0.35
CA HIS A 240 -10.57 -26.11 0.99
C HIS A 240 -9.51 -27.13 1.42
N VAL A 241 -8.96 -27.93 0.50
CA VAL A 241 -8.11 -29.09 0.88
C VAL A 241 -6.64 -28.71 1.11
N LYS A 242 -6.21 -27.54 0.65
CA LYS A 242 -4.80 -27.09 0.73
C LYS A 242 -4.48 -26.10 1.84
N PHE A 243 -5.46 -25.53 2.54
CA PHE A 243 -5.21 -24.51 3.56
C PHE A 243 -4.29 -25.02 4.67
N MET A 244 -4.56 -26.21 5.22
CA MET A 244 -3.72 -26.83 6.25
C MET A 244 -2.30 -27.19 5.76
N ARG A 245 -2.14 -27.67 4.51
CA ARG A 245 -0.82 -27.93 3.91
C ARG A 245 -0.04 -26.65 3.59
N LEU A 246 -0.73 -25.55 3.29
CA LEU A 246 -0.11 -24.24 3.10
C LEU A 246 0.53 -23.72 4.39
N PHE A 247 -0.14 -23.89 5.53
CA PHE A 247 0.36 -23.46 6.84
C PHE A 247 1.58 -24.30 7.30
N SER A 248 1.60 -25.59 7.03
CA SER A 248 2.71 -26.48 7.49
C SER A 248 4.06 -26.16 6.85
N ASN A 249 4.11 -25.44 5.73
CA ASN A 249 5.34 -25.10 4.99
C ASN A 249 5.42 -23.62 4.57
N LEU A 250 4.87 -22.71 5.38
CA LEU A 250 4.90 -21.27 5.09
C LEU A 250 6.32 -20.73 4.93
N PHE A 251 7.27 -21.24 5.71
CA PHE A 251 8.69 -20.87 5.67
C PHE A 251 9.53 -21.87 4.88
N SER A 252 9.07 -22.26 3.68
CA SER A 252 9.87 -23.10 2.78
C SER A 252 11.19 -22.39 2.40
N LYS A 253 12.21 -23.18 1.97
CA LYS A 253 13.51 -22.64 1.53
C LYS A 253 13.37 -21.53 0.48
N ASP A 254 12.38 -21.62 -0.40
CA ASP A 254 12.12 -20.61 -1.44
C ASP A 254 11.61 -19.30 -0.82
N ILE A 255 10.72 -19.36 0.16
CA ILE A 255 10.20 -18.19 0.89
C ILE A 255 11.29 -17.53 1.73
N LEU A 256 12.08 -18.33 2.46
CA LEU A 256 13.24 -17.81 3.19
C LEU A 256 14.27 -17.17 2.25
N GLY A 257 14.45 -17.72 1.04
CA GLY A 257 15.27 -17.13 -0.01
C GLY A 257 14.79 -15.73 -0.43
N VAL A 258 13.48 -15.53 -0.57
CA VAL A 258 12.90 -14.20 -0.84
C VAL A 258 13.22 -13.22 0.28
N PHE A 259 13.03 -13.60 1.55
CA PHE A 259 13.33 -12.73 2.68
C PHE A 259 14.82 -12.41 2.80
N LYS A 260 15.70 -13.38 2.56
CA LYS A 260 17.15 -13.16 2.56
C LYS A 260 17.59 -12.14 1.49
N LEU A 261 16.98 -12.19 0.30
CA LEU A 261 17.25 -11.22 -0.77
C LEU A 261 16.63 -9.85 -0.47
N ALA A 262 15.48 -9.79 0.21
CA ALA A 262 14.82 -8.56 0.57
C ALA A 262 15.50 -7.80 1.72
N LEU A 263 16.09 -8.51 2.67
CA LEU A 263 16.60 -7.95 3.92
C LEU A 263 17.60 -6.79 3.74
N PRO A 264 18.63 -6.86 2.88
CA PRO A 264 19.55 -5.74 2.68
C PRO A 264 18.83 -4.48 2.14
N ARG A 265 17.84 -4.66 1.29
CA ARG A 265 17.04 -3.56 0.73
C ARG A 265 16.13 -2.94 1.78
N ILE A 266 15.50 -3.76 2.61
CA ILE A 266 14.66 -3.30 3.73
C ILE A 266 15.49 -2.45 4.69
N ILE A 267 16.71 -2.90 5.07
CA ILE A 267 17.60 -2.13 5.96
C ILE A 267 17.96 -0.78 5.32
N GLY A 268 18.28 -0.74 4.02
CA GLY A 268 18.57 0.51 3.32
C GLY A 268 17.39 1.50 3.34
N LEU A 269 16.17 1.00 3.12
CA LEU A 269 14.96 1.84 3.14
C LEU A 269 14.56 2.29 4.56
N LEU A 270 14.87 1.51 5.59
CA LEU A 270 14.65 1.92 6.98
C LEU A 270 15.37 3.23 7.32
N GLY A 271 16.62 3.40 6.84
CA GLY A 271 17.38 4.64 7.04
C GLY A 271 16.68 5.87 6.43
N GLU A 272 16.08 5.74 5.25
CA GLU A 272 15.30 6.79 4.62
C GLU A 272 14.02 7.11 5.41
N GLN A 273 13.31 6.09 5.89
CA GLN A 273 12.08 6.24 6.64
C GLN A 273 12.28 6.82 8.05
N VAL A 274 13.40 6.54 8.69
CA VAL A 274 13.77 7.20 9.96
C VAL A 274 13.81 8.72 9.79
N ASN A 275 14.38 9.20 8.68
CA ASN A 275 14.40 10.64 8.39
C ASN A 275 12.97 11.22 8.24
N VAL A 276 12.06 10.51 7.57
CA VAL A 276 10.66 10.93 7.43
C VAL A 276 9.97 11.02 8.80
N ILE A 277 10.14 10.01 9.66
CA ILE A 277 9.55 9.99 11.01
C ILE A 277 10.11 11.12 11.87
N VAL A 278 11.44 11.33 11.86
CA VAL A 278 12.09 12.42 12.62
C VAL A 278 11.58 13.77 12.14
N ASN A 279 11.48 14.00 10.84
CA ASN A 279 10.92 15.26 10.32
C ASN A 279 9.45 15.43 10.73
N THR A 280 8.66 14.36 10.76
CA THR A 280 7.26 14.42 11.23
C THR A 280 7.20 14.82 12.70
N VAL A 281 8.06 14.24 13.56
CA VAL A 281 8.12 14.60 14.99
C VAL A 281 8.56 16.05 15.21
N ILE A 282 9.51 16.55 14.42
CA ILE A 282 10.03 17.93 14.56
C ILE A 282 9.00 18.97 14.07
N SER A 283 8.11 18.60 13.14
CA SER A 283 7.11 19.50 12.57
C SER A 283 5.89 19.74 13.45
N PHE A 284 5.74 19.01 14.55
CA PHE A 284 4.70 19.16 15.57
C PHE A 284 5.15 19.99 16.76
#